data_ea19ef7c79d98380e0e40e397da5e48c
#
_entry.id   ea19ef7c79d98380e0e40e397da5e48c
#
_cell.length_a   1.000
_cell.length_b   1.000
_cell.length_c   1.000
_cell.angle_alpha   90.00
_cell.angle_beta   90.00
_cell.angle_gamma   90.00
#
_symmetry.space_group_name_H-M   'P 1'
#
loop_
_entity.id
_entity.type
_entity.pdbx_description
1 polymer ?
#
loop_
_entity_poly.entity_id
_entity_poly.type
_entity_poly.pdbx_seq_one_letter_code
_entity_poly.pdbx_strand_id
1 'polypeptide(L)'
;MDYLASVRTAVSAIFLLALGAYGQNIPFQHDGLSRQYRIHIPENIQANAPLVIALHGYSGNNSDMISNYGWIELADERGFAIACPNGTFDQFGNRFWDVDYDFHPQLDVDDEGFVVALAEHLQNLHGLDPTRTFVTGFSNGAEMCFQLACRESEAFAAFAPIVGMMLDPLFQECAPSSPKPMLSLNGTIDDVTLYNGDLDNTGGWGPYHSIPDTMALWRSILGTTDSESVFLPNLDPGDGSIVQLETNRSIDDEALLQYYLVVGGGHDWPGQSGNQDISATLEVWNFFDDVASGSCLPSDVNNDNVINTTDLLVVLSGWGSPFGILDLLGVLSAWGDVCEPLGSCCQPNGSCTFVAEPVCGGLGGQWQGAGSSCTFPGCPPFGVCCLKDATCQEVLEADCLDLGGSFRGDQTQCPDIDCSQEFNDECFDAIPVSNGEVAFTTDGATTSGDAYNDAQCSGTYLGEMFADVWFSYTAVCTGTLRLSTCNSAAFDTDLVVYEGNCFQKTQVGCNGDSDNCANFTSELTCPVQQGQKYLIRVGGWESGNSGSGILLIECE
;
A
#
# COMPACT_ATOMS: atom_id res chain seq x y z
N MET A 1 29.33 41.81 24.39
CA MET A 1 29.60 41.47 22.96
C MET A 1 29.71 39.95 22.73
N ASP A 2 29.10 39.15 23.62
CA ASP A 2 29.30 37.67 23.61
C ASP A 2 28.00 36.84 23.45
N TYR A 3 26.96 37.43 22.84
CA TYR A 3 25.69 36.72 22.62
C TYR A 3 25.37 36.45 21.14
N LEU A 4 26.28 36.82 20.23
CA LEU A 4 26.10 36.63 18.78
C LEU A 4 27.02 35.54 18.17
N ALA A 5 27.85 34.88 18.97
CA ALA A 5 28.76 33.83 18.50
C ALA A 5 28.17 32.40 18.61
N SER A 6 27.11 32.17 19.44
CA SER A 6 26.57 30.83 19.69
C SER A 6 25.41 30.42 18.75
N VAL A 7 24.88 31.35 17.95
CA VAL A 7 23.77 31.05 16.99
C VAL A 7 24.28 30.67 15.61
N ARG A 8 25.56 30.96 15.30
CA ARG A 8 26.14 30.60 13.99
C ARG A 8 26.66 29.17 13.89
N THR A 9 26.85 28.47 15.00
CA THR A 9 27.36 27.10 15.03
C THR A 9 26.25 26.04 15.00
N ALA A 10 25.00 26.37 15.30
CA ALA A 10 23.87 25.43 15.28
C ALA A 10 23.17 25.31 13.92
N VAL A 11 23.36 26.28 13.01
CA VAL A 11 22.74 26.26 11.66
C VAL A 11 23.62 25.55 10.61
N SER A 12 24.93 25.39 10.89
CA SER A 12 25.86 24.69 9.98
C SER A 12 25.90 23.18 10.15
N ALA A 13 25.25 22.61 11.16
CA ALA A 13 25.23 21.15 11.40
C ALA A 13 24.03 20.42 10.76
N ILE A 14 23.04 21.15 10.22
CA ILE A 14 21.84 20.58 9.60
C ILE A 14 21.95 20.49 8.06
N PHE A 15 22.96 21.16 7.46
CA PHE A 15 23.12 21.21 6.00
C PHE A 15 24.23 20.28 5.45
N LEU A 16 24.81 19.39 6.27
CA LEU A 16 25.92 18.49 5.86
C LEU A 16 25.52 17.00 5.80
N LEU A 17 24.23 16.67 5.72
CA LEU A 17 23.75 15.28 5.61
C LEU A 17 23.10 14.94 4.24
N ALA A 18 23.31 15.73 3.22
CA ALA A 18 22.67 15.54 1.91
C ALA A 18 23.66 15.40 0.74
N LEU A 19 24.87 14.92 0.95
CA LEU A 19 25.80 14.64 -0.16
C LEU A 19 26.40 13.25 -0.02
N GLY A 20 25.87 12.30 -0.81
CA GLY A 20 26.59 11.09 -1.23
C GLY A 20 26.48 9.89 -0.28
N ALA A 21 25.29 9.33 -0.06
CA ALA A 21 25.13 8.16 0.82
C ALA A 21 25.10 6.79 0.09
N TYR A 22 25.13 6.71 -1.26
CA TYR A 22 25.06 5.42 -1.94
C TYR A 22 26.24 4.46 -1.63
N GLY A 23 27.33 5.00 -1.10
CA GLY A 23 28.51 4.21 -0.69
C GLY A 23 28.46 3.62 0.72
N GLN A 24 27.49 3.94 1.57
CA GLN A 24 27.47 3.53 2.97
C GLN A 24 26.24 2.71 3.33
N ASN A 25 26.43 1.71 4.21
CA ASN A 25 25.31 0.97 4.80
C ASN A 25 24.61 1.86 5.83
N ILE A 26 23.29 2.05 5.63
CA ILE A 26 22.41 2.77 6.54
C ILE A 26 21.73 1.74 7.44
N PRO A 27 21.80 1.88 8.78
CA PRO A 27 21.13 0.94 9.68
C PRO A 27 19.62 1.17 9.70
N PHE A 28 18.87 0.07 9.80
CA PHE A 28 17.42 0.06 9.93
C PHE A 28 17.03 -0.99 10.98
N GLN A 29 16.11 -0.66 11.88
CA GLN A 29 15.64 -1.60 12.89
C GLN A 29 14.30 -2.19 12.46
N HIS A 30 14.22 -3.51 12.39
CA HIS A 30 12.99 -4.23 12.10
C HIS A 30 12.93 -5.50 12.95
N ASP A 31 11.81 -5.74 13.60
CA ASP A 31 11.53 -6.89 14.47
C ASP A 31 12.68 -7.26 15.43
N GLY A 32 13.26 -6.24 16.06
CA GLY A 32 14.37 -6.40 17.00
C GLY A 32 15.73 -6.71 16.35
N LEU A 33 15.80 -6.84 15.04
CA LEU A 33 17.02 -7.05 14.27
C LEU A 33 17.59 -5.75 13.73
N SER A 34 18.93 -5.63 13.73
CA SER A 34 19.63 -4.53 13.07
C SER A 34 19.89 -4.89 11.61
N ARG A 35 19.05 -4.36 10.73
CA ARG A 35 19.16 -4.53 9.29
C ARG A 35 19.98 -3.39 8.69
N GLN A 36 20.29 -3.47 7.41
CA GLN A 36 21.06 -2.46 6.68
C GLN A 36 20.56 -2.34 5.25
N TYR A 37 20.58 -1.13 4.71
CA TYR A 37 20.34 -0.88 3.30
C TYR A 37 21.31 0.15 2.74
N ARG A 38 21.39 0.22 1.41
CA ARG A 38 21.98 1.31 0.63
C ARG A 38 20.89 1.94 -0.20
N ILE A 39 21.03 3.23 -0.46
CA ILE A 39 20.10 3.97 -1.32
C ILE A 39 20.89 4.93 -2.21
N HIS A 40 20.45 5.08 -3.45
CA HIS A 40 20.85 6.18 -4.32
C HIS A 40 19.60 6.99 -4.69
N ILE A 41 19.72 8.28 -4.55
CA ILE A 41 18.69 9.26 -4.91
C ILE A 41 19.35 10.27 -5.85
N PRO A 42 18.87 10.42 -7.09
CA PRO A 42 19.37 11.42 -8.02
C PRO A 42 19.34 12.84 -7.45
N GLU A 43 20.34 13.65 -7.77
CA GLU A 43 20.45 15.04 -7.24
C GLU A 43 19.22 15.91 -7.55
N ASN A 44 18.57 15.66 -8.70
CA ASN A 44 17.42 16.44 -9.18
C ASN A 44 16.11 15.65 -9.13
N ILE A 45 16.01 14.65 -8.23
CA ILE A 45 14.82 13.83 -8.12
C ILE A 45 13.57 14.69 -7.87
N GLN A 46 12.50 14.38 -8.58
CA GLN A 46 11.23 15.10 -8.42
C GLN A 46 10.49 14.62 -7.16
N ALA A 47 9.63 15.46 -6.60
CA ALA A 47 8.70 15.02 -5.56
C ALA A 47 7.77 13.93 -6.11
N ASN A 48 7.44 12.95 -5.29
CA ASN A 48 6.68 11.76 -5.67
C ASN A 48 7.37 10.92 -6.77
N ALA A 49 8.70 10.90 -6.82
CA ALA A 49 9.42 10.02 -7.73
C ALA A 49 9.23 8.54 -7.37
N PRO A 50 9.36 7.61 -8.34
CA PRO A 50 9.29 6.19 -8.09
C PRO A 50 10.41 5.68 -7.16
N LEU A 51 10.13 4.55 -6.48
CA LEU A 51 11.11 3.81 -5.70
C LEU A 51 11.25 2.39 -6.26
N VAL A 52 12.48 1.97 -6.55
CA VAL A 52 12.80 0.57 -6.83
C VAL A 52 13.54 -0.03 -5.64
N ILE A 53 13.11 -1.20 -5.17
CA ILE A 53 13.84 -2.00 -4.19
C ILE A 53 14.44 -3.21 -4.91
N ALA A 54 15.77 -3.34 -4.88
CA ALA A 54 16.48 -4.41 -5.56
C ALA A 54 17.15 -5.35 -4.54
N LEU A 55 16.76 -6.63 -4.59
CA LEU A 55 17.11 -7.67 -3.64
C LEU A 55 18.25 -8.53 -4.19
N HIS A 56 19.33 -8.71 -3.41
CA HIS A 56 20.49 -9.52 -3.81
C HIS A 56 20.20 -11.02 -3.77
N GLY A 57 20.98 -11.82 -4.50
CA GLY A 57 20.95 -13.28 -4.46
C GLY A 57 21.58 -13.87 -3.19
N TYR A 58 21.46 -15.20 -3.03
CA TYR A 58 22.10 -15.94 -1.95
C TYR A 58 23.62 -15.70 -1.94
N SER A 59 24.20 -15.48 -0.76
CA SER A 59 25.59 -15.05 -0.51
C SER A 59 25.93 -13.65 -1.04
N GLY A 60 25.02 -12.95 -1.72
CA GLY A 60 25.22 -11.60 -2.23
C GLY A 60 25.12 -10.53 -1.15
N ASN A 61 25.09 -9.28 -1.56
CA ASN A 61 24.93 -8.14 -0.66
C ASN A 61 24.43 -6.89 -1.41
N ASN A 62 23.99 -5.91 -0.65
CA ASN A 62 23.48 -4.65 -1.16
C ASN A 62 24.52 -3.80 -1.93
N SER A 63 25.81 -3.95 -1.62
CA SER A 63 26.88 -3.22 -2.32
C SER A 63 27.02 -3.69 -3.77
N ASP A 64 26.98 -4.99 -3.96
CA ASP A 64 27.08 -5.57 -5.30
C ASP A 64 25.81 -5.24 -6.10
N MET A 65 24.64 -5.36 -5.47
CA MET A 65 23.35 -5.10 -6.13
C MET A 65 23.22 -3.65 -6.62
N ILE A 66 23.63 -2.67 -5.82
CA ILE A 66 23.52 -1.27 -6.23
C ILE A 66 24.61 -0.82 -7.21
N SER A 67 25.80 -1.44 -7.17
CA SER A 67 26.97 -0.93 -7.91
C SER A 67 27.26 -1.68 -9.21
N ASN A 68 26.83 -2.94 -9.36
CA ASN A 68 27.28 -3.79 -10.46
C ASN A 68 26.24 -4.00 -11.56
N TYR A 69 24.99 -3.61 -11.33
CA TYR A 69 23.88 -3.91 -12.25
C TYR A 69 23.38 -2.67 -13.03
N GLY A 70 24.11 -1.54 -12.95
CA GLY A 70 23.76 -0.33 -13.71
C GLY A 70 22.59 0.48 -13.15
N TRP A 71 22.18 0.20 -11.91
CA TRP A 71 21.03 0.86 -11.29
C TRP A 71 21.25 2.36 -11.04
N ILE A 72 22.45 2.76 -10.64
CA ILE A 72 22.74 4.16 -10.30
C ILE A 72 22.63 5.06 -11.53
N GLU A 73 23.28 4.65 -12.62
CA GLU A 73 23.28 5.39 -13.88
C GLU A 73 21.88 5.51 -14.45
N LEU A 74 21.10 4.42 -14.38
CA LEU A 74 19.72 4.41 -14.86
C LEU A 74 18.80 5.26 -13.97
N ALA A 75 18.99 5.22 -12.65
CA ALA A 75 18.25 6.05 -11.71
C ALA A 75 18.50 7.55 -11.95
N ASP A 76 19.76 7.93 -12.18
CA ASP A 76 20.12 9.31 -12.52
C ASP A 76 19.53 9.77 -13.86
N GLU A 77 19.44 8.87 -14.84
CA GLU A 77 18.87 9.14 -16.16
C GLU A 77 17.34 9.26 -16.12
N ARG A 78 16.67 8.37 -15.39
CA ARG A 78 15.22 8.20 -15.42
C ARG A 78 14.49 8.85 -14.23
N GLY A 79 15.19 9.31 -13.22
CA GLY A 79 14.62 10.08 -12.11
C GLY A 79 13.88 9.26 -11.06
N PHE A 80 14.34 8.06 -10.73
CA PHE A 80 13.80 7.23 -9.65
C PHE A 80 14.82 7.01 -8.53
N ALA A 81 14.35 6.66 -7.34
CA ALA A 81 15.21 6.24 -6.23
C ALA A 81 15.42 4.71 -6.28
N ILE A 82 16.67 4.25 -6.03
CA ILE A 82 17.00 2.82 -5.94
C ILE A 82 17.51 2.48 -4.55
N ALA A 83 16.89 1.53 -3.88
CA ALA A 83 17.30 1.02 -2.57
C ALA A 83 17.64 -0.47 -2.64
N CYS A 84 18.78 -0.83 -2.06
CA CYS A 84 19.24 -2.21 -1.98
C CYS A 84 19.43 -2.58 -0.50
N PRO A 85 18.51 -3.32 0.11
CA PRO A 85 18.67 -3.83 1.46
C PRO A 85 19.59 -5.05 1.51
N ASN A 86 20.08 -5.38 2.72
CA ASN A 86 20.78 -6.62 3.00
C ASN A 86 19.84 -7.60 3.72
N GLY A 87 19.78 -8.82 3.24
CA GLY A 87 19.27 -9.96 3.97
C GLY A 87 20.08 -10.27 5.24
N THR A 88 19.62 -11.20 6.05
CA THR A 88 20.34 -11.68 7.25
C THR A 88 21.43 -12.67 6.89
N PHE A 89 22.10 -13.21 7.89
CA PHE A 89 23.06 -14.31 7.70
C PHE A 89 22.43 -15.63 8.16
N ASP A 90 22.61 -16.66 7.36
CA ASP A 90 22.26 -18.02 7.74
C ASP A 90 23.31 -18.65 8.68
N GLN A 91 23.07 -19.90 9.08
CA GLN A 91 23.98 -20.67 9.93
C GLN A 91 25.35 -20.99 9.27
N PHE A 92 25.46 -20.80 7.96
CA PHE A 92 26.70 -21.02 7.21
C PHE A 92 27.49 -19.72 7.00
N GLY A 93 26.92 -18.57 7.41
CA GLY A 93 27.51 -17.25 7.24
C GLY A 93 27.26 -16.63 5.87
N ASN A 94 26.31 -17.14 5.10
CA ASN A 94 25.85 -16.55 3.85
C ASN A 94 24.72 -15.56 4.10
N ARG A 95 24.70 -14.45 3.36
CA ARG A 95 23.53 -13.57 3.33
C ARG A 95 22.43 -14.21 2.50
N PHE A 96 21.19 -14.05 2.95
CA PHE A 96 20.04 -14.63 2.29
C PHE A 96 18.74 -13.88 2.65
N TRP A 97 17.72 -14.14 1.88
CA TRP A 97 16.32 -13.85 2.18
C TRP A 97 15.64 -15.15 2.58
N ASP A 98 14.86 -15.11 3.63
CA ASP A 98 14.16 -16.30 4.13
C ASP A 98 12.97 -16.62 3.23
N VAL A 99 13.16 -17.63 2.41
CA VAL A 99 12.17 -18.14 1.44
C VAL A 99 11.84 -19.61 1.68
N ASP A 100 12.07 -20.08 2.91
CA ASP A 100 11.79 -21.46 3.34
C ASP A 100 12.65 -22.54 2.64
N TYR A 101 13.94 -22.27 2.40
CA TYR A 101 14.83 -23.33 1.91
C TYR A 101 14.93 -24.51 2.87
N ASP A 102 14.94 -25.74 2.36
CA ASP A 102 15.00 -26.97 3.17
C ASP A 102 16.18 -27.02 4.13
N PHE A 103 17.30 -26.39 3.80
CA PHE A 103 18.49 -26.35 4.66
C PHE A 103 18.49 -25.16 5.65
N HIS A 104 17.44 -24.35 5.67
CA HIS A 104 17.21 -23.28 6.66
C HIS A 104 16.08 -23.67 7.64
N PRO A 105 16.28 -24.64 8.54
CA PRO A 105 15.23 -25.07 9.43
C PRO A 105 14.89 -23.97 10.43
N GLN A 106 13.68 -23.42 10.35
CA GLN A 106 13.06 -22.55 11.35
C GLN A 106 13.88 -21.28 11.70
N LEU A 107 14.28 -20.56 10.68
CA LEU A 107 14.75 -19.19 10.86
C LEU A 107 13.51 -18.32 10.99
N ASP A 108 13.25 -17.82 12.19
CA ASP A 108 12.15 -16.89 12.47
C ASP A 108 12.62 -15.46 12.11
N VAL A 109 12.69 -15.16 10.80
CA VAL A 109 13.14 -13.89 10.26
C VAL A 109 12.05 -13.30 9.38
N ASP A 110 11.51 -12.18 9.79
CA ASP A 110 10.51 -11.42 9.02
C ASP A 110 11.17 -10.58 7.92
N ASP A 111 11.57 -11.22 6.82
CA ASP A 111 12.15 -10.53 5.67
C ASP A 111 11.09 -9.83 4.82
N GLU A 112 9.88 -10.37 4.72
CA GLU A 112 8.75 -9.74 4.03
C GLU A 112 8.39 -8.42 4.68
N GLY A 113 8.06 -8.44 5.98
CA GLY A 113 7.75 -7.23 6.74
C GLY A 113 8.92 -6.23 6.77
N PHE A 114 10.17 -6.70 6.75
CA PHE A 114 11.33 -5.81 6.64
C PHE A 114 11.34 -5.04 5.30
N VAL A 115 11.11 -5.69 4.18
CA VAL A 115 11.11 -5.04 2.85
C VAL A 115 9.95 -4.04 2.75
N VAL A 116 8.77 -4.40 3.24
CA VAL A 116 7.59 -3.50 3.31
C VAL A 116 7.88 -2.28 4.19
N ALA A 117 8.34 -2.50 5.43
CA ALA A 117 8.65 -1.41 6.36
C ALA A 117 9.77 -0.48 5.85
N LEU A 118 10.75 -1.02 5.12
CA LEU A 118 11.79 -0.23 4.48
C LEU A 118 11.21 0.64 3.36
N ALA A 119 10.32 0.09 2.53
CA ALA A 119 9.64 0.84 1.47
C ALA A 119 8.88 2.03 2.05
N GLU A 120 8.02 1.81 3.03
CA GLU A 120 7.26 2.85 3.72
C GLU A 120 8.17 3.91 4.37
N HIS A 121 9.25 3.48 5.00
CA HIS A 121 10.22 4.39 5.60
C HIS A 121 10.85 5.32 4.55
N LEU A 122 11.27 4.78 3.41
CA LEU A 122 11.92 5.54 2.35
C LEU A 122 10.95 6.49 1.63
N GLN A 123 9.72 6.04 1.39
CA GLN A 123 8.63 6.87 0.86
C GLN A 123 8.41 8.11 1.74
N ASN A 124 8.23 7.88 3.04
CA ASN A 124 8.02 8.96 4.01
C ASN A 124 9.25 9.88 4.17
N LEU A 125 10.46 9.31 4.20
CA LEU A 125 11.69 10.06 4.45
C LEU A 125 12.06 10.97 3.27
N HIS A 126 11.82 10.50 2.04
CA HIS A 126 12.28 11.16 0.82
C HIS A 126 11.14 11.72 -0.04
N GLY A 127 9.88 11.55 0.38
CA GLY A 127 8.71 12.02 -0.38
C GLY A 127 8.55 11.27 -1.70
N LEU A 128 8.81 9.95 -1.70
CA LEU A 128 8.65 9.07 -2.85
C LEU A 128 7.20 8.58 -2.96
N ASP A 129 6.82 8.14 -4.15
CA ASP A 129 5.45 7.74 -4.45
C ASP A 129 5.14 6.30 -3.98
N PRO A 130 4.23 6.08 -3.02
CA PRO A 130 3.83 4.74 -2.60
C PRO A 130 3.18 3.92 -3.71
N THR A 131 2.49 4.57 -4.65
CA THR A 131 1.82 3.91 -5.77
C THR A 131 2.77 3.53 -6.91
N ARG A 132 4.01 4.04 -6.87
CA ARG A 132 5.09 3.75 -7.81
C ARG A 132 6.31 3.19 -7.07
N THR A 133 6.04 2.22 -6.18
CA THR A 133 7.09 1.48 -5.47
C THR A 133 7.13 0.05 -5.97
N PHE A 134 8.30 -0.41 -6.42
CA PHE A 134 8.51 -1.64 -7.15
C PHE A 134 9.57 -2.51 -6.49
N VAL A 135 9.50 -3.82 -6.72
CA VAL A 135 10.50 -4.77 -6.22
C VAL A 135 11.07 -5.61 -7.35
N THR A 136 12.37 -5.70 -7.40
CA THR A 136 13.11 -6.64 -8.24
C THR A 136 14.12 -7.41 -7.40
N GLY A 137 14.60 -8.52 -7.91
CA GLY A 137 15.62 -9.30 -7.22
C GLY A 137 16.27 -10.35 -8.10
N PHE A 138 17.47 -10.76 -7.70
CA PHE A 138 18.28 -11.75 -8.37
C PHE A 138 18.29 -13.05 -7.59
N SER A 139 18.04 -14.21 -8.24
CA SER A 139 18.16 -15.53 -7.60
C SER A 139 17.31 -15.62 -6.32
N ASN A 140 17.89 -15.86 -5.14
CA ASN A 140 17.18 -15.82 -3.85
C ASN A 140 16.40 -14.50 -3.61
N GLY A 141 16.90 -13.36 -4.11
CA GLY A 141 16.13 -12.11 -4.10
C GLY A 141 14.91 -12.13 -5.05
N ALA A 142 14.98 -12.88 -6.15
CA ALA A 142 13.84 -13.11 -7.03
C ALA A 142 12.78 -14.02 -6.40
N GLU A 143 13.22 -15.01 -5.63
CA GLU A 143 12.33 -15.87 -4.85
C GLU A 143 11.57 -15.07 -3.78
N MET A 144 12.27 -14.15 -3.10
CA MET A 144 11.64 -13.17 -2.20
C MET A 144 10.67 -12.25 -2.96
N CYS A 145 10.94 -11.87 -4.23
CA CYS A 145 9.96 -11.13 -5.05
C CYS A 145 8.67 -11.94 -5.26
N PHE A 146 8.77 -13.24 -5.54
CA PHE A 146 7.58 -14.09 -5.66
C PHE A 146 6.83 -14.19 -4.33
N GLN A 147 7.55 -14.29 -3.20
CA GLN A 147 6.95 -14.37 -1.87
C GLN A 147 6.20 -13.07 -1.52
N LEU A 148 6.81 -11.92 -1.74
CA LEU A 148 6.18 -10.60 -1.58
C LEU A 148 4.98 -10.44 -2.51
N ALA A 149 5.08 -10.87 -3.77
CA ALA A 149 3.97 -10.81 -4.71
C ALA A 149 2.77 -11.68 -4.30
N CYS A 150 3.02 -12.80 -3.60
CA CYS A 150 1.96 -13.67 -3.10
C CYS A 150 1.34 -13.18 -1.79
N ARG A 151 2.14 -12.59 -0.87
CA ARG A 151 1.73 -12.33 0.51
C ARG A 151 1.58 -10.84 0.83
N GLU A 152 2.39 -9.97 0.20
CA GLU A 152 2.46 -8.53 0.45
C GLU A 152 2.18 -7.70 -0.81
N SER A 153 1.32 -8.22 -1.70
CA SER A 153 1.04 -7.63 -3.02
C SER A 153 0.53 -6.18 -2.96
N GLU A 154 -0.12 -5.77 -1.88
CA GLU A 154 -0.69 -4.42 -1.75
C GLU A 154 0.39 -3.34 -1.52
N ALA A 155 1.55 -3.73 -0.98
CA ALA A 155 2.63 -2.80 -0.66
C ALA A 155 3.40 -2.29 -1.90
N PHE A 156 3.23 -2.93 -3.06
CA PHE A 156 4.03 -2.66 -4.25
C PHE A 156 3.17 -2.58 -5.52
N ALA A 157 3.63 -1.80 -6.48
CA ALA A 157 2.91 -1.60 -7.75
C ALA A 157 3.19 -2.72 -8.78
N ALA A 158 4.40 -3.27 -8.80
CA ALA A 158 4.78 -4.39 -9.67
C ALA A 158 6.03 -5.11 -9.13
N PHE A 159 6.29 -6.30 -9.68
CA PHE A 159 7.40 -7.18 -9.29
C PHE A 159 8.20 -7.63 -10.50
N ALA A 160 9.53 -7.79 -10.32
CA ALA A 160 10.41 -8.27 -11.39
C ALA A 160 11.41 -9.31 -10.86
N PRO A 161 11.03 -10.58 -10.69
CA PRO A 161 11.94 -11.67 -10.32
C PRO A 161 12.85 -12.08 -11.48
N ILE A 162 14.17 -12.04 -11.26
CA ILE A 162 15.19 -12.40 -12.25
C ILE A 162 15.90 -13.68 -11.79
N VAL A 163 15.81 -14.73 -12.59
CA VAL A 163 16.37 -16.09 -12.39
C VAL A 163 16.04 -16.70 -11.03
N GLY A 164 14.80 -16.51 -10.58
CA GLY A 164 14.26 -17.11 -9.35
C GLY A 164 13.38 -18.31 -9.62
N MET A 165 13.08 -19.07 -8.57
CA MET A 165 12.15 -20.21 -8.55
C MET A 165 11.00 -19.95 -7.59
N MET A 166 9.91 -20.69 -7.71
CA MET A 166 8.87 -20.78 -6.69
C MET A 166 8.94 -22.15 -6.00
N LEU A 167 9.26 -22.16 -4.71
CA LEU A 167 9.21 -23.37 -3.90
C LEU A 167 7.78 -23.91 -3.83
N ASP A 168 7.65 -25.25 -3.76
CA ASP A 168 6.36 -25.94 -3.82
C ASP A 168 5.34 -25.41 -2.78
N PRO A 169 5.68 -25.15 -1.49
CA PRO A 169 4.72 -24.59 -0.55
C PRO A 169 4.17 -23.24 -0.99
N LEU A 170 5.03 -22.32 -1.42
CA LEU A 170 4.60 -21.00 -1.90
C LEU A 170 3.76 -21.10 -3.18
N PHE A 171 4.15 -21.98 -4.12
CA PHE A 171 3.41 -22.21 -5.37
C PHE A 171 1.97 -22.68 -5.11
N GLN A 172 1.78 -23.59 -4.13
CA GLN A 172 0.46 -24.13 -3.77
C GLN A 172 -0.43 -23.12 -3.05
N GLU A 173 0.16 -22.22 -2.27
CA GLU A 173 -0.55 -21.29 -1.39
C GLU A 173 -0.72 -19.90 -1.98
N CYS A 174 -0.03 -19.59 -3.09
CA CYS A 174 0.00 -18.24 -3.68
C CYS A 174 -1.39 -17.79 -4.15
N ALA A 175 -2.00 -16.87 -3.40
CA ALA A 175 -3.30 -16.29 -3.70
C ALA A 175 -3.32 -14.82 -3.25
N PRO A 176 -2.63 -13.92 -3.97
CA PRO A 176 -2.52 -12.52 -3.58
C PRO A 176 -3.90 -11.84 -3.54
N SER A 177 -4.13 -11.01 -2.51
CA SER A 177 -5.37 -10.23 -2.35
C SER A 177 -5.55 -9.20 -3.47
N SER A 178 -4.43 -8.67 -3.98
CA SER A 178 -4.39 -7.69 -5.06
C SER A 178 -3.27 -8.05 -6.04
N PRO A 179 -3.51 -8.95 -7.00
CA PRO A 179 -2.49 -9.34 -7.98
C PRO A 179 -1.89 -8.12 -8.70
N LYS A 180 -0.57 -8.09 -8.83
CA LYS A 180 0.16 -6.97 -9.46
C LYS A 180 0.90 -7.44 -10.70
N PRO A 181 1.08 -6.57 -11.70
CA PRO A 181 1.87 -6.87 -12.88
C PRO A 181 3.25 -7.41 -12.55
N MET A 182 3.75 -8.32 -13.38
CA MET A 182 5.03 -8.98 -13.17
C MET A 182 5.86 -9.09 -14.43
N LEU A 183 7.16 -8.81 -14.32
CA LEU A 183 8.17 -9.22 -15.29
C LEU A 183 8.95 -10.39 -14.71
N SER A 184 9.15 -11.47 -15.45
CA SER A 184 10.05 -12.56 -15.07
C SER A 184 11.08 -12.81 -16.14
N LEU A 185 12.33 -13.11 -15.74
CA LEU A 185 13.42 -13.44 -16.67
C LEU A 185 14.13 -14.70 -16.19
N ASN A 186 14.29 -15.69 -17.08
CA ASN A 186 14.95 -16.97 -16.76
C ASN A 186 15.73 -17.53 -17.94
N GLY A 187 16.84 -18.23 -17.63
CA GLY A 187 17.69 -18.94 -18.60
C GLY A 187 17.27 -20.40 -18.79
N THR A 188 17.33 -20.93 -20.01
CA THR A 188 16.95 -22.33 -20.29
C THR A 188 17.99 -23.35 -19.87
N ILE A 189 19.26 -22.92 -19.67
CA ILE A 189 20.36 -23.78 -19.20
C ILE A 189 20.91 -23.33 -17.84
N ASP A 190 20.06 -22.62 -17.08
CA ASP A 190 20.36 -22.28 -15.69
C ASP A 190 20.61 -23.57 -14.90
N ASP A 191 21.80 -23.67 -14.27
CA ASP A 191 22.27 -24.83 -13.51
C ASP A 191 22.11 -24.67 -11.99
N VAL A 192 21.58 -23.52 -11.55
CA VAL A 192 21.24 -23.20 -10.16
C VAL A 192 19.72 -23.27 -9.96
N THR A 193 19.00 -22.44 -10.65
CA THR A 193 17.53 -22.45 -10.70
C THR A 193 17.08 -23.15 -11.98
N LEU A 194 16.90 -24.46 -11.90
CA LEU A 194 16.64 -25.29 -13.09
C LEU A 194 15.35 -24.88 -13.79
N TYR A 195 15.44 -24.62 -15.10
CA TYR A 195 14.28 -24.27 -15.93
C TYR A 195 13.13 -25.28 -15.82
N ASN A 196 13.45 -26.58 -15.70
CA ASN A 196 12.47 -27.65 -15.59
C ASN A 196 12.00 -27.92 -14.16
N GLY A 197 12.43 -27.12 -13.18
CA GLY A 197 12.14 -27.33 -11.77
C GLY A 197 12.89 -28.50 -11.14
N ASP A 198 12.70 -28.71 -9.84
CA ASP A 198 13.30 -29.80 -9.07
C ASP A 198 12.34 -30.25 -7.95
N LEU A 199 11.22 -30.86 -8.30
CA LEU A 199 10.24 -31.36 -7.32
C LEU A 199 10.78 -32.53 -6.50
N ASP A 200 11.84 -33.22 -6.98
CA ASP A 200 12.52 -34.30 -6.27
C ASP A 200 13.58 -33.75 -5.28
N ASN A 201 13.79 -32.43 -5.25
CA ASN A 201 14.77 -31.75 -4.40
C ASN A 201 16.20 -32.29 -4.51
N THR A 202 16.63 -32.55 -5.73
CA THR A 202 17.98 -33.10 -5.99
C THR A 202 19.09 -32.07 -5.77
N GLY A 203 18.77 -30.76 -5.95
CA GLY A 203 19.65 -29.62 -5.70
C GLY A 203 19.75 -29.23 -4.21
N GLY A 204 18.79 -29.66 -3.39
CA GLY A 204 18.77 -29.43 -1.94
C GLY A 204 18.27 -28.07 -1.49
N TRP A 205 17.70 -27.26 -2.40
CA TRP A 205 17.08 -25.96 -2.07
C TRP A 205 15.71 -26.08 -1.42
N GLY A 206 15.03 -27.17 -1.66
CA GLY A 206 13.62 -27.48 -1.45
C GLY A 206 12.95 -27.83 -2.77
N PRO A 207 11.82 -28.55 -2.77
CA PRO A 207 11.07 -28.82 -3.99
C PRO A 207 10.57 -27.53 -4.62
N TYR A 208 10.75 -27.35 -5.95
CA TYR A 208 10.23 -26.19 -6.68
C TYR A 208 9.73 -26.56 -8.08
N HIS A 209 8.76 -25.77 -8.53
CA HIS A 209 8.11 -25.97 -9.82
C HIS A 209 8.98 -25.50 -11.00
N SER A 210 8.68 -26.02 -12.20
CA SER A 210 9.30 -25.53 -13.42
C SER A 210 8.96 -24.07 -13.68
N ILE A 211 9.84 -23.36 -14.40
CA ILE A 211 9.54 -21.99 -14.82
C ILE A 211 8.29 -21.91 -15.69
N PRO A 212 8.04 -22.82 -16.66
CA PRO A 212 6.77 -22.85 -17.38
C PRO A 212 5.52 -23.00 -16.48
N ASP A 213 5.57 -23.85 -15.44
CA ASP A 213 4.47 -24.01 -14.50
C ASP A 213 4.26 -22.74 -13.65
N THR A 214 5.37 -22.13 -13.20
CA THR A 214 5.35 -20.86 -12.47
C THR A 214 4.70 -19.75 -13.31
N MET A 215 5.08 -19.63 -14.58
CA MET A 215 4.47 -18.65 -15.49
C MET A 215 3.00 -18.97 -15.78
N ALA A 216 2.63 -20.24 -15.86
CA ALA A 216 1.22 -20.64 -16.02
C ALA A 216 0.38 -20.26 -14.78
N LEU A 217 0.93 -20.41 -13.57
CA LEU A 217 0.30 -19.96 -12.35
C LEU A 217 0.08 -18.44 -12.37
N TRP A 218 1.10 -17.65 -12.72
CA TRP A 218 1.00 -16.20 -12.76
C TRP A 218 0.06 -15.69 -13.84
N ARG A 219 -0.02 -16.33 -15.02
CA ARG A 219 -1.08 -16.04 -16.00
C ARG A 219 -2.47 -16.22 -15.41
N SER A 220 -2.67 -17.30 -14.64
CA SER A 220 -3.95 -17.57 -13.97
C SER A 220 -4.27 -16.56 -12.88
N ILE A 221 -3.30 -16.22 -12.03
CA ILE A 221 -3.45 -15.22 -10.95
C ILE A 221 -3.78 -13.84 -11.53
N LEU A 222 -3.09 -13.42 -12.56
CA LEU A 222 -3.28 -12.13 -13.21
C LEU A 222 -4.50 -12.09 -14.15
N GLY A 223 -5.11 -13.25 -14.44
CA GLY A 223 -6.30 -13.32 -15.30
C GLY A 223 -6.02 -12.91 -16.75
N THR A 224 -4.82 -13.18 -17.26
CA THR A 224 -4.46 -12.83 -18.64
C THR A 224 -5.27 -13.65 -19.64
N THR A 225 -5.69 -13.02 -20.74
CA THR A 225 -6.60 -13.61 -21.75
C THR A 225 -5.95 -13.77 -23.11
N ASP A 226 -4.86 -13.05 -23.36
CA ASP A 226 -4.11 -13.08 -24.62
C ASP A 226 -2.61 -13.14 -24.36
N SER A 227 -1.85 -13.70 -25.28
CA SER A 227 -0.40 -13.75 -25.23
C SER A 227 0.23 -13.62 -26.61
N GLU A 228 1.25 -12.80 -26.69
CA GLU A 228 2.11 -12.64 -27.87
C GLU A 228 3.53 -13.05 -27.52
N SER A 229 4.23 -13.68 -28.46
CA SER A 229 5.61 -14.10 -28.25
C SER A 229 6.48 -13.72 -29.45
N VAL A 230 7.61 -13.06 -29.18
CA VAL A 230 8.55 -12.59 -30.21
C VAL A 230 9.99 -12.87 -29.79
N PHE A 231 10.83 -13.24 -30.76
CA PHE A 231 12.28 -13.25 -30.54
C PHE A 231 12.83 -11.84 -30.70
N LEU A 232 13.55 -11.37 -29.69
CA LEU A 232 14.26 -10.10 -29.75
C LEU A 232 15.50 -10.22 -30.67
N PRO A 233 16.02 -9.10 -31.19
CA PRO A 233 17.24 -9.10 -31.98
C PRO A 233 18.42 -9.72 -31.22
N ASN A 234 19.12 -10.65 -31.87
CA ASN A 234 20.37 -11.19 -31.34
C ASN A 234 21.50 -10.19 -31.66
N LEU A 235 21.84 -9.33 -30.69
CA LEU A 235 22.80 -8.25 -30.82
C LEU A 235 24.24 -8.73 -30.64
N ASP A 236 24.44 -9.77 -29.81
CA ASP A 236 25.73 -10.45 -29.63
C ASP A 236 25.63 -11.96 -29.93
N PRO A 237 25.68 -12.37 -31.20
CA PRO A 237 25.63 -13.78 -31.55
C PRO A 237 26.77 -14.63 -30.93
N GLY A 238 27.77 -14.01 -30.34
CA GLY A 238 28.93 -14.64 -29.71
C GLY A 238 28.66 -15.13 -28.29
N ASP A 239 27.63 -14.66 -27.61
CA ASP A 239 27.28 -15.07 -26.25
C ASP A 239 26.59 -16.45 -26.19
N GLY A 240 26.10 -16.96 -27.30
CA GLY A 240 25.50 -18.29 -27.42
C GLY A 240 24.05 -18.38 -26.98
N SER A 241 23.39 -17.24 -26.77
CA SER A 241 22.00 -17.16 -26.32
C SER A 241 21.15 -16.25 -27.22
N ILE A 242 19.83 -16.35 -27.10
CA ILE A 242 18.84 -15.45 -27.71
C ILE A 242 17.69 -15.23 -26.76
N VAL A 243 17.02 -14.10 -26.86
CA VAL A 243 15.91 -13.76 -25.97
C VAL A 243 14.58 -13.90 -26.68
N GLN A 244 13.64 -14.60 -26.06
CA GLN A 244 12.23 -14.64 -26.43
C GLN A 244 11.43 -13.88 -25.40
N LEU A 245 10.72 -12.84 -25.80
CA LEU A 245 9.78 -12.12 -24.96
C LEU A 245 8.37 -12.65 -25.22
N GLU A 246 7.70 -13.04 -24.15
CA GLU A 246 6.27 -13.33 -24.13
C GLU A 246 5.55 -12.26 -23.34
N THR A 247 4.60 -11.56 -23.96
CA THR A 247 3.75 -10.56 -23.32
C THR A 247 2.34 -11.13 -23.17
N ASN A 248 1.86 -11.20 -21.93
CA ASN A 248 0.53 -11.69 -21.60
C ASN A 248 -0.34 -10.51 -21.13
N ARG A 249 -1.50 -10.37 -21.76
CA ARG A 249 -2.38 -9.20 -21.61
C ARG A 249 -3.71 -9.55 -20.95
N SER A 250 -4.27 -8.56 -20.26
CA SER A 250 -5.66 -8.59 -19.79
C SER A 250 -6.65 -8.50 -20.96
N ILE A 251 -7.95 -8.62 -20.64
CA ILE A 251 -9.03 -8.39 -21.62
C ILE A 251 -9.07 -6.92 -22.09
N ASP A 252 -8.52 -6.00 -21.30
CA ASP A 252 -8.45 -4.57 -21.61
C ASP A 252 -7.13 -4.18 -22.28
N ASP A 253 -6.38 -5.18 -22.79
CA ASP A 253 -5.09 -5.06 -23.51
C ASP A 253 -3.91 -4.58 -22.67
N GLU A 254 -4.01 -4.59 -21.32
CA GLU A 254 -2.91 -4.26 -20.43
C GLU A 254 -1.88 -5.39 -20.36
N ALA A 255 -0.60 -5.09 -20.49
CA ALA A 255 0.50 -6.05 -20.33
C ALA A 255 0.72 -6.35 -18.83
N LEU A 256 0.11 -7.44 -18.34
CA LEU A 256 0.16 -7.83 -16.94
C LEU A 256 1.34 -8.76 -16.59
N LEU A 257 1.80 -9.57 -17.56
CA LEU A 257 2.94 -10.45 -17.38
C LEU A 257 3.86 -10.38 -18.59
N GLN A 258 5.08 -9.92 -18.39
CA GLN A 258 6.16 -10.02 -19.37
C GLN A 258 7.13 -11.12 -18.94
N TYR A 259 7.38 -12.07 -19.85
CA TYR A 259 8.29 -13.17 -19.59
C TYR A 259 9.42 -13.19 -20.61
N TYR A 260 10.63 -12.93 -20.14
CA TYR A 260 11.88 -12.96 -20.91
C TYR A 260 12.52 -14.34 -20.75
N LEU A 261 12.44 -15.17 -21.76
CA LEU A 261 13.08 -16.47 -21.83
C LEU A 261 14.41 -16.35 -22.56
N VAL A 262 15.53 -16.46 -21.84
CA VAL A 262 16.86 -16.47 -22.45
C VAL A 262 17.22 -17.90 -22.86
N VAL A 263 17.00 -18.21 -24.14
CA VAL A 263 17.31 -19.53 -24.71
C VAL A 263 18.82 -19.66 -24.84
N GLY A 264 19.42 -20.64 -24.14
CA GLY A 264 20.85 -20.78 -24.00
C GLY A 264 21.46 -19.94 -22.87
N GLY A 265 20.65 -19.17 -22.12
CA GLY A 265 21.09 -18.42 -20.95
C GLY A 265 21.21 -19.27 -19.70
N GLY A 266 22.12 -18.89 -18.81
CA GLY A 266 22.40 -19.50 -17.51
C GLY A 266 21.78 -18.75 -16.35
N HIS A 267 22.42 -18.85 -15.18
CA HIS A 267 22.05 -18.14 -13.94
C HIS A 267 22.67 -16.74 -13.91
N ASP A 268 22.21 -15.88 -14.81
CA ASP A 268 22.84 -14.61 -15.11
C ASP A 268 21.89 -13.43 -14.99
N TRP A 269 22.46 -12.23 -14.86
CA TRP A 269 21.77 -10.95 -15.03
C TRP A 269 22.13 -10.40 -16.42
N PRO A 270 21.28 -10.56 -17.44
CA PRO A 270 21.56 -10.10 -18.81
C PRO A 270 22.02 -8.64 -18.90
N GLY A 271 22.99 -8.40 -19.75
CA GLY A 271 23.67 -7.10 -19.88
C GLY A 271 24.83 -6.89 -18.89
N GLN A 272 24.88 -7.67 -17.78
CA GLN A 272 26.01 -7.68 -16.85
C GLN A 272 26.82 -8.98 -16.96
N SER A 273 26.13 -10.09 -17.16
CA SER A 273 26.72 -11.41 -17.42
C SER A 273 25.79 -12.23 -18.30
N GLY A 274 26.32 -13.29 -18.93
CA GLY A 274 25.54 -14.15 -19.80
C GLY A 274 25.07 -13.44 -21.06
N ASN A 275 23.78 -13.39 -21.30
CA ASN A 275 23.20 -12.76 -22.48
C ASN A 275 23.51 -11.25 -22.55
N GLN A 276 23.89 -10.81 -23.77
CA GLN A 276 24.24 -9.40 -24.05
C GLN A 276 23.28 -8.75 -25.06
N ASP A 277 22.17 -9.41 -25.41
CA ASP A 277 21.15 -8.87 -26.32
C ASP A 277 20.26 -7.83 -25.65
N ILE A 278 20.09 -7.93 -24.32
CA ILE A 278 19.28 -7.05 -23.49
C ILE A 278 20.03 -6.61 -22.24
N SER A 279 19.54 -5.55 -21.62
CA SER A 279 19.91 -5.17 -20.25
C SER A 279 18.74 -5.47 -19.32
N ALA A 280 18.87 -6.47 -18.45
CA ALA A 280 17.80 -6.80 -17.52
C ALA A 280 17.38 -5.60 -16.65
N THR A 281 18.33 -4.76 -16.25
CA THR A 281 18.04 -3.54 -15.48
C THR A 281 17.18 -2.56 -16.25
N LEU A 282 17.46 -2.37 -17.54
CA LEU A 282 16.67 -1.48 -18.40
C LEU A 282 15.29 -2.07 -18.68
N GLU A 283 15.19 -3.38 -18.97
CA GLU A 283 13.89 -4.03 -19.21
C GLU A 283 13.00 -4.00 -17.98
N VAL A 284 13.59 -4.24 -16.78
CA VAL A 284 12.86 -4.12 -15.50
C VAL A 284 12.36 -2.69 -15.27
N TRP A 285 13.20 -1.69 -15.53
CA TRP A 285 12.77 -0.30 -15.38
C TRP A 285 11.68 0.07 -16.38
N ASN A 286 11.84 -0.26 -17.65
CA ASN A 286 10.84 0.04 -18.67
C ASN A 286 9.48 -0.58 -18.29
N PHE A 287 9.48 -1.83 -17.84
CA PHE A 287 8.27 -2.48 -17.35
C PHE A 287 7.65 -1.74 -16.15
N PHE A 288 8.44 -1.33 -15.18
CA PHE A 288 7.95 -0.59 -14.01
C PHE A 288 7.41 0.80 -14.40
N ASP A 289 8.06 1.45 -15.32
CA ASP A 289 7.64 2.76 -15.84
C ASP A 289 6.34 2.64 -16.63
N ASP A 290 6.20 1.61 -17.46
CA ASP A 290 4.94 1.29 -18.16
C ASP A 290 3.77 1.07 -17.20
N VAL A 291 3.99 0.29 -16.12
CA VAL A 291 2.99 0.08 -15.06
C VAL A 291 2.63 1.39 -14.35
N ALA A 292 3.63 2.23 -14.06
CA ALA A 292 3.43 3.51 -13.40
C ALA A 292 2.66 4.52 -14.27
N SER A 293 2.91 4.49 -15.57
CA SER A 293 2.36 5.45 -16.53
C SER A 293 0.96 5.08 -17.02
N GLY A 294 0.50 3.85 -16.73
CA GLY A 294 -0.79 3.33 -17.20
C GLY A 294 -0.85 3.26 -18.73
N SER A 295 -0.40 2.16 -19.31
CA SER A 295 -0.49 1.78 -20.73
C SER A 295 0.04 2.78 -21.79
N CYS A 296 0.96 3.66 -21.43
CA CYS A 296 1.79 4.30 -22.44
C CYS A 296 2.95 3.39 -22.81
N LEU A 297 2.93 2.96 -24.05
CA LEU A 297 3.90 2.06 -24.64
C LEU A 297 5.34 2.59 -24.52
N PRO A 298 6.37 1.73 -24.65
CA PRO A 298 7.79 2.09 -24.73
C PRO A 298 8.12 3.15 -25.80
N SER A 299 7.13 3.75 -26.38
CA SER A 299 7.17 4.70 -27.50
C SER A 299 7.17 6.17 -27.07
N ASP A 300 6.76 6.46 -25.82
CA ASP A 300 6.91 7.79 -25.22
C ASP A 300 8.24 7.87 -24.47
N VAL A 301 9.30 8.01 -25.26
CA VAL A 301 10.70 7.86 -24.80
C VAL A 301 11.17 9.07 -24.00
N ASN A 302 10.46 10.19 -24.08
CA ASN A 302 10.78 11.42 -23.34
C ASN A 302 9.82 11.67 -22.16
N ASN A 303 8.83 10.79 -21.96
CA ASN A 303 7.82 10.84 -20.91
C ASN A 303 7.04 12.17 -20.88
N ASP A 304 6.73 12.73 -22.05
CA ASP A 304 5.89 13.93 -22.16
C ASP A 304 4.39 13.61 -22.37
N ASN A 305 4.04 12.32 -22.34
CA ASN A 305 2.71 11.76 -22.58
C ASN A 305 2.16 11.98 -24.00
N VAL A 306 3.00 12.24 -24.99
CA VAL A 306 2.60 12.39 -26.39
C VAL A 306 3.63 11.80 -27.31
N ILE A 307 3.32 10.70 -27.97
CA ILE A 307 4.24 10.05 -28.91
C ILE A 307 4.32 10.87 -30.22
N ASN A 308 5.45 11.55 -30.41
CA ASN A 308 5.61 12.51 -31.48
C ASN A 308 7.07 12.66 -31.96
N THR A 309 7.39 13.77 -32.63
CA THR A 309 8.74 14.07 -33.15
C THR A 309 9.81 14.20 -32.08
N THR A 310 9.45 14.53 -30.83
CA THR A 310 10.43 14.62 -29.75
C THR A 310 10.91 13.25 -29.34
N ASP A 311 10.04 12.25 -29.24
CA ASP A 311 10.39 10.84 -28.97
C ASP A 311 11.28 10.26 -30.07
N LEU A 312 10.89 10.50 -31.33
CA LEU A 312 11.70 10.10 -32.48
C LEU A 312 13.11 10.72 -32.40
N LEU A 313 13.23 11.99 -31.98
CA LEU A 313 14.52 12.65 -31.83
C LEU A 313 15.35 12.07 -30.69
N VAL A 314 14.71 11.68 -29.58
CA VAL A 314 15.39 11.00 -28.47
C VAL A 314 15.93 9.65 -28.94
N VAL A 315 15.11 8.80 -29.57
CA VAL A 315 15.54 7.51 -30.12
C VAL A 315 16.69 7.68 -31.12
N LEU A 316 16.56 8.63 -32.05
CA LEU A 316 17.61 8.87 -33.05
C LEU A 316 18.91 9.46 -32.47
N SER A 317 18.82 10.25 -31.41
CA SER A 317 19.98 10.83 -30.74
C SER A 317 20.77 9.81 -29.93
N GLY A 318 20.07 8.79 -29.38
CA GLY A 318 20.66 7.66 -28.63
C GLY A 318 20.82 6.39 -29.46
N TRP A 319 20.76 6.49 -30.81
CA TRP A 319 20.82 5.30 -31.68
C TRP A 319 22.07 4.46 -31.47
N GLY A 320 21.84 3.17 -31.13
CA GLY A 320 22.90 2.20 -30.88
C GLY A 320 23.26 2.02 -29.40
N SER A 321 22.79 2.91 -28.52
CA SER A 321 22.81 2.76 -27.06
C SER A 321 22.19 3.99 -26.40
N PRO A 322 21.08 3.93 -25.65
CA PRO A 322 20.32 2.70 -25.32
C PRO A 322 19.34 2.24 -26.43
N PHE A 323 19.01 3.10 -27.41
CA PHE A 323 17.92 2.90 -28.35
C PHE A 323 18.30 2.16 -29.65
N GLY A 324 17.38 1.37 -30.21
CA GLY A 324 17.54 0.60 -31.42
C GLY A 324 16.33 0.62 -32.35
N ILE A 325 16.27 -0.39 -33.24
CA ILE A 325 15.23 -0.45 -34.28
C ILE A 325 13.82 -0.67 -33.69
N LEU A 326 13.71 -1.35 -32.55
CA LEU A 326 12.41 -1.62 -31.91
C LEU A 326 11.83 -0.35 -31.30
N ASP A 327 12.64 0.48 -30.65
CA ASP A 327 12.22 1.77 -30.11
C ASP A 327 11.75 2.70 -31.24
N LEU A 328 12.47 2.71 -32.36
CA LEU A 328 12.05 3.45 -33.54
C LEU A 328 10.72 2.97 -34.10
N LEU A 329 10.54 1.66 -34.20
CA LEU A 329 9.29 1.05 -34.69
C LEU A 329 8.15 1.32 -33.69
N GLY A 330 8.42 1.26 -32.39
CA GLY A 330 7.48 1.63 -31.35
C GLY A 330 6.97 3.06 -31.54
N VAL A 331 7.87 4.06 -31.57
CA VAL A 331 7.51 5.47 -31.78
C VAL A 331 6.74 5.68 -33.09
N LEU A 332 7.10 4.99 -34.17
CA LEU A 332 6.42 5.12 -35.45
C LEU A 332 5.03 4.45 -35.48
N SER A 333 4.84 3.34 -34.76
CA SER A 333 3.56 2.64 -34.70
C SER A 333 2.53 3.38 -33.83
N ALA A 334 2.97 4.03 -32.76
CA ALA A 334 2.13 4.75 -31.82
C ALA A 334 2.10 6.28 -32.12
N TRP A 335 2.52 6.70 -33.29
CA TRP A 335 2.67 8.11 -33.65
C TRP A 335 1.37 8.91 -33.55
N GLY A 336 1.38 9.91 -32.67
CA GLY A 336 0.24 10.79 -32.43
C GLY A 336 -0.65 10.33 -31.28
N ASP A 337 -0.35 9.21 -30.65
CA ASP A 337 -1.04 8.77 -29.44
C ASP A 337 -0.70 9.72 -28.29
N VAL A 338 -1.69 10.02 -27.49
CA VAL A 338 -1.55 10.81 -26.26
C VAL A 338 -1.67 9.83 -25.12
N CYS A 339 -0.63 9.74 -24.36
CA CYS A 339 -0.56 8.90 -23.20
C CYS A 339 -1.16 9.60 -21.99
N GLU A 340 -2.34 9.22 -21.59
CA GLU A 340 -2.98 9.80 -20.42
C GLU A 340 -2.88 8.80 -19.27
N PRO A 341 -2.20 9.18 -18.16
CA PRO A 341 -2.08 8.28 -17.02
C PRO A 341 -3.45 7.90 -16.49
N LEU A 342 -3.62 6.61 -16.21
CA LEU A 342 -4.86 6.09 -15.64
C LEU A 342 -4.87 6.28 -14.13
N GLY A 343 -6.06 6.50 -13.58
CA GLY A 343 -6.27 6.65 -12.15
C GLY A 343 -7.73 6.37 -11.77
N SER A 344 -8.00 6.26 -10.48
CA SER A 344 -9.37 6.08 -10.02
C SER A 344 -10.22 7.31 -10.31
N CYS A 345 -11.34 7.08 -10.94
CA CYS A 345 -12.38 8.06 -11.23
C CYS A 345 -13.57 7.79 -10.32
N CYS A 346 -13.77 8.64 -9.34
CA CYS A 346 -14.90 8.58 -8.43
C CYS A 346 -16.10 9.28 -9.06
N GLN A 347 -17.09 8.50 -9.43
CA GLN A 347 -18.31 9.04 -10.06
C GLN A 347 -19.29 9.57 -9.01
N PRO A 348 -20.17 10.53 -9.38
CA PRO A 348 -21.15 11.10 -8.45
C PRO A 348 -22.14 10.09 -7.85
N ASN A 349 -22.23 8.90 -8.41
CA ASN A 349 -23.05 7.79 -7.91
C ASN A 349 -22.30 6.81 -6.99
N GLY A 350 -21.07 7.18 -6.56
CA GLY A 350 -20.22 6.35 -5.72
C GLY A 350 -19.47 5.21 -6.44
N SER A 351 -19.73 5.01 -7.74
CA SER A 351 -18.96 4.02 -8.48
C SER A 351 -17.56 4.52 -8.79
N CYS A 352 -16.60 3.61 -8.77
CA CYS A 352 -15.23 3.89 -9.16
C CYS A 352 -14.89 3.15 -10.45
N THR A 353 -14.25 3.87 -11.38
CA THR A 353 -13.69 3.29 -12.60
C THR A 353 -12.25 3.74 -12.74
N PHE A 354 -11.40 2.86 -13.25
CA PHE A 354 -9.98 3.17 -13.50
C PHE A 354 -9.85 3.69 -14.93
N VAL A 355 -9.67 4.99 -15.10
CA VAL A 355 -9.67 5.66 -16.42
C VAL A 355 -8.74 6.88 -16.41
N ALA A 356 -8.43 7.42 -17.60
CA ALA A 356 -7.70 8.68 -17.73
C ALA A 356 -8.54 9.89 -17.28
N GLU A 357 -7.87 10.96 -16.85
CA GLU A 357 -8.51 12.20 -16.35
C GLU A 357 -9.60 12.77 -17.28
N PRO A 358 -9.38 12.93 -18.62
CA PRO A 358 -10.41 13.44 -19.51
C PRO A 358 -11.63 12.54 -19.64
N VAL A 359 -11.43 11.21 -19.59
CA VAL A 359 -12.52 10.23 -19.60
C VAL A 359 -13.32 10.35 -18.31
N CYS A 360 -12.64 10.48 -17.17
CA CYS A 360 -13.27 10.73 -15.87
C CYS A 360 -14.12 12.00 -15.88
N GLY A 361 -13.57 13.10 -16.42
CA GLY A 361 -14.31 14.34 -16.61
C GLY A 361 -15.53 14.18 -17.52
N GLY A 362 -15.43 13.36 -18.58
CA GLY A 362 -16.54 13.02 -19.46
C GLY A 362 -17.65 12.19 -18.79
N LEU A 363 -17.31 11.41 -17.77
CA LEU A 363 -18.23 10.66 -16.92
C LEU A 363 -18.82 11.51 -15.79
N GLY A 364 -18.38 12.76 -15.64
CA GLY A 364 -18.78 13.65 -14.56
C GLY A 364 -18.17 13.27 -13.20
N GLY A 365 -17.14 12.44 -13.20
CA GLY A 365 -16.43 11.97 -12.01
C GLY A 365 -15.32 12.91 -11.57
N GLN A 366 -14.77 12.64 -10.39
CA GLN A 366 -13.57 13.27 -9.86
C GLN A 366 -12.38 12.30 -9.99
N TRP A 367 -11.38 12.69 -10.77
CA TRP A 367 -10.17 11.92 -10.94
C TRP A 367 -9.24 12.12 -9.75
N GLN A 368 -8.74 11.04 -9.18
CA GLN A 368 -7.95 11.05 -7.93
C GLN A 368 -6.43 11.10 -8.16
N GLY A 369 -6.02 11.22 -9.41
CA GLY A 369 -4.61 11.27 -9.80
C GLY A 369 -4.12 9.97 -10.45
N ALA A 370 -2.99 10.06 -11.15
CA ALA A 370 -2.33 8.93 -11.80
C ALA A 370 -2.00 7.82 -10.79
N GLY A 371 -2.28 6.55 -11.16
CA GLY A 371 -1.97 5.40 -10.32
C GLY A 371 -2.85 5.23 -9.07
N SER A 372 -3.84 6.13 -8.83
CA SER A 372 -4.79 5.94 -7.73
C SER A 372 -5.69 4.73 -8.00
N SER A 373 -6.03 3.97 -6.95
CA SER A 373 -6.80 2.72 -7.03
C SER A 373 -8.27 2.92 -6.67
N CYS A 374 -9.14 2.11 -7.26
CA CYS A 374 -10.54 1.99 -6.84
C CYS A 374 -10.73 1.14 -5.56
N THR A 375 -9.67 0.51 -5.03
CA THR A 375 -9.71 -0.18 -3.74
C THR A 375 -9.50 0.80 -2.59
N PHE A 376 -10.09 0.49 -1.43
CA PHE A 376 -10.00 1.38 -0.26
C PHE A 376 -8.55 1.77 0.08
N PRO A 377 -8.23 3.08 0.30
CA PRO A 377 -9.13 4.24 0.47
C PRO A 377 -9.47 5.04 -0.80
N GLY A 378 -9.62 4.37 -1.95
CA GLY A 378 -9.62 4.97 -3.28
C GLY A 378 -10.63 6.08 -3.54
N CYS A 379 -11.92 5.86 -3.40
CA CYS A 379 -12.92 6.91 -3.58
C CYS A 379 -13.54 7.34 -2.25
N PRO A 380 -13.86 8.63 -2.08
CA PRO A 380 -14.58 9.08 -0.89
C PRO A 380 -15.88 8.30 -0.72
N PRO A 381 -16.31 7.99 0.52
CA PRO A 381 -17.55 7.28 0.79
C PRO A 381 -18.74 7.98 0.15
N PHE A 382 -19.59 7.22 -0.56
CA PHE A 382 -20.82 7.68 -1.18
C PHE A 382 -22.00 6.88 -0.64
N GLY A 383 -23.00 7.58 -0.11
CA GLY A 383 -24.15 6.92 0.48
C GLY A 383 -25.23 7.91 0.90
N VAL A 384 -26.13 7.45 1.73
CA VAL A 384 -27.25 8.24 2.21
C VAL A 384 -26.81 9.37 3.12
N CYS A 385 -27.27 10.55 2.81
CA CYS A 385 -27.25 11.75 3.65
C CYS A 385 -28.66 12.06 4.13
N CYS A 386 -28.87 12.00 5.43
CA CYS A 386 -30.12 12.43 6.05
C CYS A 386 -30.02 13.92 6.41
N LEU A 387 -30.86 14.75 5.79
CA LEU A 387 -30.90 16.18 6.07
C LEU A 387 -31.82 16.49 7.28
N LYS A 388 -31.62 17.65 7.91
CA LYS A 388 -32.37 18.09 9.10
C LYS A 388 -33.89 18.20 8.92
N ASP A 389 -34.38 18.22 7.69
CA ASP A 389 -35.79 18.19 7.35
C ASP A 389 -36.32 16.77 7.10
N ALA A 390 -35.56 15.77 7.49
CA ALA A 390 -35.84 14.35 7.29
C ALA A 390 -35.87 13.93 5.79
N THR A 391 -35.28 14.71 4.90
CA THR A 391 -35.12 14.31 3.50
C THR A 391 -33.83 13.50 3.33
N CYS A 392 -33.87 12.54 2.41
CA CYS A 392 -32.78 11.69 2.07
C CYS A 392 -32.15 12.10 0.74
N GLN A 393 -30.81 12.15 0.69
CA GLN A 393 -30.05 12.32 -0.55
C GLN A 393 -28.90 11.32 -0.57
N GLU A 394 -28.55 10.80 -1.74
CA GLU A 394 -27.37 9.98 -1.94
C GLU A 394 -26.23 10.87 -2.47
N VAL A 395 -25.21 11.13 -1.65
CA VAL A 395 -24.12 12.06 -1.93
C VAL A 395 -22.80 11.54 -1.33
N LEU A 396 -21.70 12.20 -1.65
CA LEU A 396 -20.43 11.96 -0.95
C LEU A 396 -20.53 12.41 0.51
N GLU A 397 -19.82 11.74 1.40
CA GLU A 397 -19.78 12.09 2.83
C GLU A 397 -19.41 13.56 3.06
N ALA A 398 -18.41 14.08 2.34
CA ALA A 398 -18.01 15.48 2.43
C ALA A 398 -19.14 16.44 2.03
N ASP A 399 -19.87 16.13 0.95
CA ASP A 399 -21.01 16.94 0.50
C ASP A 399 -22.17 16.88 1.50
N CYS A 400 -22.37 15.73 2.16
CA CYS A 400 -23.35 15.57 3.23
C CYS A 400 -23.06 16.49 4.41
N LEU A 401 -21.79 16.60 4.81
CA LEU A 401 -21.37 17.50 5.88
C LEU A 401 -21.58 18.97 5.51
N ASP A 402 -21.30 19.35 4.27
CA ASP A 402 -21.51 20.72 3.75
C ASP A 402 -23.01 21.07 3.69
N LEU A 403 -23.87 20.08 3.42
CA LEU A 403 -25.34 20.22 3.47
C LEU A 403 -25.87 20.27 4.90
N GLY A 404 -25.03 20.03 5.91
CA GLY A 404 -25.40 19.96 7.32
C GLY A 404 -26.31 18.77 7.64
N GLY A 405 -26.17 17.70 6.86
CA GLY A 405 -26.82 16.42 7.03
C GLY A 405 -25.97 15.43 7.83
N SER A 406 -26.54 14.26 8.08
CA SER A 406 -25.88 13.12 8.74
C SER A 406 -25.66 12.00 7.72
N PHE A 407 -24.42 11.60 7.50
CA PHE A 407 -24.06 10.53 6.56
C PHE A 407 -24.36 9.16 7.18
N ARG A 408 -24.91 8.24 6.41
CA ARG A 408 -25.43 6.94 6.88
C ARG A 408 -24.59 5.74 6.43
N GLY A 409 -23.34 5.98 6.06
CA GLY A 409 -22.40 4.96 5.65
C GLY A 409 -22.27 4.79 4.14
N ASP A 410 -21.14 4.20 3.75
CA ASP A 410 -20.80 3.95 2.36
C ASP A 410 -21.76 2.94 1.73
N GLN A 411 -22.09 3.14 0.44
CA GLN A 411 -22.97 2.28 -0.37
C GLN A 411 -24.41 2.10 0.17
N THR A 412 -24.86 2.95 1.08
CA THR A 412 -26.26 2.95 1.54
C THR A 412 -27.18 3.65 0.52
N GLN A 413 -28.46 3.26 0.49
CA GLN A 413 -29.47 3.81 -0.43
C GLN A 413 -30.66 4.38 0.31
N CYS A 414 -31.22 5.49 -0.21
CA CYS A 414 -32.36 6.19 0.40
C CYS A 414 -33.59 5.30 0.71
N PRO A 415 -33.97 4.30 -0.10
CA PRO A 415 -35.08 3.43 0.22
C PRO A 415 -34.90 2.57 1.48
N ASP A 416 -33.66 2.34 1.85
CA ASP A 416 -33.27 1.42 2.93
C ASP A 416 -33.02 2.15 4.26
N ILE A 417 -32.96 3.48 4.25
CA ILE A 417 -32.63 4.32 5.42
C ILE A 417 -33.79 5.25 5.79
N ASP A 418 -34.21 5.18 7.04
CA ASP A 418 -35.21 6.09 7.59
C ASP A 418 -34.57 7.37 8.16
N CYS A 419 -34.53 8.43 7.38
CA CYS A 419 -34.02 9.73 7.79
C CYS A 419 -34.91 10.51 8.76
N SER A 420 -36.05 9.97 9.19
CA SER A 420 -36.90 10.62 10.18
C SER A 420 -36.40 10.49 11.62
N GLN A 421 -35.41 9.63 11.85
CA GLN A 421 -34.76 9.46 13.15
C GLN A 421 -33.52 10.36 13.24
N GLU A 422 -33.41 11.11 14.34
CA GLU A 422 -32.15 11.79 14.68
C GLU A 422 -31.13 10.74 15.13
N PHE A 423 -30.11 10.56 14.35
CA PHE A 423 -28.97 9.70 14.69
C PHE A 423 -27.79 10.55 15.15
N ASN A 424 -27.14 10.08 16.19
CA ASN A 424 -25.90 10.58 16.76
C ASN A 424 -24.80 9.50 16.69
N ASP A 425 -24.71 8.86 15.53
CA ASP A 425 -23.82 7.74 15.23
C ASP A 425 -22.35 8.16 15.26
N GLU A 426 -22.07 9.37 14.81
CA GLU A 426 -20.71 9.89 14.78
C GLU A 426 -20.48 11.03 15.79
N CYS A 427 -19.25 11.20 16.26
CA CYS A 427 -18.90 12.23 17.22
C CYS A 427 -19.35 13.65 16.79
N PHE A 428 -19.31 13.94 15.48
CA PHE A 428 -19.71 15.25 14.94
C PHE A 428 -21.22 15.49 15.00
N ASP A 429 -22.00 14.42 15.04
CA ASP A 429 -23.46 14.44 15.13
C ASP A 429 -23.94 14.31 16.58
N ALA A 430 -23.04 14.44 17.56
CA ALA A 430 -23.34 14.30 18.98
C ALA A 430 -24.52 15.18 19.40
N ILE A 431 -25.61 14.58 19.81
CA ILE A 431 -26.83 15.26 20.25
C ILE A 431 -26.57 16.04 21.55
N PRO A 432 -26.90 17.35 21.62
CA PRO A 432 -26.80 18.10 22.85
C PRO A 432 -27.76 17.58 23.91
N VAL A 433 -27.26 17.27 25.11
CA VAL A 433 -28.03 16.76 26.23
C VAL A 433 -27.83 17.60 27.50
N SER A 434 -28.76 17.49 28.45
CA SER A 434 -28.68 18.11 29.76
C SER A 434 -28.98 17.09 30.86
N ASN A 435 -28.87 17.50 32.13
CA ASN A 435 -29.23 16.64 33.26
C ASN A 435 -30.64 16.06 33.11
N GLY A 436 -30.78 14.78 33.43
CA GLY A 436 -32.01 14.01 33.37
C GLY A 436 -31.85 12.70 32.59
N GLU A 437 -32.97 12.13 32.22
CA GLU A 437 -33.06 10.89 31.44
C GLU A 437 -33.09 11.20 29.95
N VAL A 438 -32.24 10.54 29.18
CA VAL A 438 -32.13 10.67 27.73
C VAL A 438 -32.37 9.28 27.12
N ALA A 439 -33.41 9.13 26.33
CA ALA A 439 -33.64 7.89 25.57
C ALA A 439 -32.65 7.82 24.40
N PHE A 440 -32.10 6.62 24.15
CA PHE A 440 -31.21 6.36 23.05
C PHE A 440 -31.45 4.99 22.41
N THR A 441 -30.96 4.81 21.20
CA THR A 441 -30.85 3.51 20.55
C THR A 441 -29.53 3.44 19.80
N THR A 442 -28.90 2.28 19.87
CA THR A 442 -27.71 1.94 19.07
C THR A 442 -28.06 1.01 17.92
N ASP A 443 -29.35 0.67 17.73
CA ASP A 443 -29.80 -0.15 16.61
C ASP A 443 -29.59 0.60 15.28
N GLY A 444 -28.75 0.03 14.42
CA GLY A 444 -28.38 0.61 13.13
C GLY A 444 -27.22 1.60 13.20
N ALA A 445 -26.66 1.84 14.40
CA ALA A 445 -25.44 2.62 14.54
C ALA A 445 -24.21 1.84 14.02
N THR A 446 -23.23 2.57 13.49
CA THR A 446 -21.94 2.01 13.10
C THR A 446 -21.00 1.88 14.30
N THR A 447 -19.80 1.40 14.08
CA THR A 447 -18.77 1.34 15.12
C THR A 447 -17.74 2.43 14.84
N SER A 448 -17.64 3.43 15.72
CA SER A 448 -16.62 4.46 15.62
C SER A 448 -15.21 3.87 15.78
N GLY A 449 -14.28 4.25 14.90
CA GLY A 449 -12.90 3.75 14.89
C GLY A 449 -12.01 4.19 16.06
N ASP A 450 -12.56 4.97 17.00
CA ASP A 450 -11.82 5.50 18.16
C ASP A 450 -11.76 4.48 19.30
N ALA A 451 -10.62 3.85 19.50
CA ALA A 451 -10.38 3.01 20.68
C ALA A 451 -10.39 3.86 21.97
N TYR A 452 -10.89 3.30 23.07
CA TYR A 452 -10.79 3.92 24.39
C TYR A 452 -9.77 3.20 25.27
N ASN A 453 -9.28 3.91 26.30
CA ASN A 453 -8.23 3.39 27.18
C ASN A 453 -8.81 2.56 28.32
N ASP A 454 -8.83 1.24 28.20
CA ASP A 454 -9.31 0.27 29.20
C ASP A 454 -8.65 0.42 30.56
N ALA A 455 -7.40 0.87 30.61
CA ALA A 455 -6.70 1.06 31.89
C ALA A 455 -7.35 2.12 32.79
N GLN A 456 -8.24 2.95 32.25
CA GLN A 456 -9.04 3.95 32.98
C GLN A 456 -10.46 3.48 33.28
N CYS A 457 -10.84 2.30 32.82
CA CYS A 457 -12.18 1.76 32.95
C CYS A 457 -12.27 0.75 34.11
N SER A 458 -13.47 0.60 34.69
CA SER A 458 -13.76 -0.48 35.63
C SER A 458 -14.77 -1.44 35.01
N GLY A 459 -14.46 -2.74 35.04
CA GLY A 459 -15.31 -3.80 34.52
C GLY A 459 -15.37 -3.91 32.99
N THR A 460 -14.61 -3.15 32.24
CA THR A 460 -14.51 -3.24 30.78
C THR A 460 -13.33 -4.13 30.37
N TYR A 461 -13.55 -5.01 29.41
CA TYR A 461 -12.57 -6.01 28.96
C TYR A 461 -12.10 -5.83 27.51
N LEU A 462 -12.71 -4.92 26.76
CA LEU A 462 -12.36 -4.62 25.36
C LEU A 462 -12.00 -3.14 25.18
N GLY A 463 -10.97 -2.87 24.40
CA GLY A 463 -10.59 -1.50 23.99
C GLY A 463 -11.42 -0.95 22.83
N GLU A 464 -12.46 -1.65 22.41
CA GLU A 464 -13.37 -1.29 21.31
C GLU A 464 -14.81 -1.23 21.84
N MET A 465 -15.60 -0.32 21.28
CA MET A 465 -17.03 -0.18 21.54
C MET A 465 -17.75 -0.31 20.21
N PHE A 466 -18.79 -1.11 20.16
CA PHE A 466 -19.52 -1.45 18.95
C PHE A 466 -20.89 -0.76 18.89
N ALA A 467 -21.34 -0.44 17.68
CA ALA A 467 -22.64 0.17 17.43
C ALA A 467 -22.90 1.34 18.39
N ASP A 468 -22.06 2.36 18.34
CA ASP A 468 -22.05 3.42 19.34
C ASP A 468 -22.72 4.70 18.89
N VAL A 469 -23.23 5.47 19.87
CA VAL A 469 -23.87 6.77 19.67
C VAL A 469 -23.26 7.82 20.58
N TRP A 470 -23.31 9.09 20.12
CA TRP A 470 -22.63 10.20 20.75
C TRP A 470 -23.56 11.30 21.26
N PHE A 471 -23.25 11.83 22.44
CA PHE A 471 -23.91 12.98 23.03
C PHE A 471 -22.91 14.06 23.40
N SER A 472 -23.33 15.32 23.34
CA SER A 472 -22.57 16.45 23.81
C SER A 472 -23.22 17.07 25.06
N TYR A 473 -22.45 17.16 26.14
CA TYR A 473 -22.91 17.67 27.41
C TYR A 473 -22.11 18.91 27.84
N THR A 474 -22.77 20.00 28.20
CA THR A 474 -22.10 21.14 28.83
C THR A 474 -22.35 21.08 30.33
N ALA A 475 -21.29 20.93 31.12
CA ALA A 475 -21.43 20.74 32.56
C ALA A 475 -22.09 21.94 33.24
N VAL A 476 -23.15 21.68 34.02
CA VAL A 476 -23.91 22.70 34.77
C VAL A 476 -23.36 22.89 36.19
N CYS A 477 -22.44 22.02 36.63
CA CYS A 477 -21.77 22.09 37.94
C CYS A 477 -20.26 21.93 37.79
N THR A 478 -19.51 22.33 38.82
CA THR A 478 -18.14 21.89 39.03
C THR A 478 -18.16 20.85 40.14
N GLY A 479 -17.89 19.59 39.81
CA GLY A 479 -18.04 18.50 40.76
C GLY A 479 -17.95 17.14 40.05
N THR A 480 -18.92 16.28 40.27
CA THR A 480 -18.95 14.91 39.73
C THR A 480 -20.09 14.77 38.73
N LEU A 481 -19.78 14.38 37.50
CA LEU A 481 -20.75 13.90 36.51
C LEU A 481 -20.97 12.41 36.76
N ARG A 482 -22.22 12.03 36.96
CA ARG A 482 -22.68 10.64 36.99
C ARG A 482 -23.47 10.34 35.74
N LEU A 483 -23.07 9.26 35.05
CA LEU A 483 -23.73 8.70 33.88
C LEU A 483 -24.16 7.26 34.18
N SER A 484 -25.34 6.86 33.78
CA SER A 484 -25.83 5.52 34.07
C SER A 484 -26.79 5.01 33.00
N THR A 485 -26.54 3.81 32.47
CA THR A 485 -27.49 2.97 31.74
C THR A 485 -28.02 1.83 32.62
N CYS A 486 -27.68 1.83 33.91
CA CYS A 486 -27.92 0.76 34.87
C CYS A 486 -29.36 0.36 34.92
N ASN A 487 -29.67 -0.90 34.60
CA ASN A 487 -31.01 -1.50 34.50
C ASN A 487 -31.97 -0.78 33.52
N SER A 488 -31.44 0.09 32.65
CA SER A 488 -32.22 0.95 31.76
C SER A 488 -31.91 0.70 30.28
N ALA A 489 -31.00 -0.23 29.95
CA ALA A 489 -30.75 -0.69 28.60
C ALA A 489 -31.07 -2.19 28.45
N ALA A 490 -31.45 -2.58 27.22
CA ALA A 490 -31.84 -3.95 26.91
C ALA A 490 -30.62 -4.84 26.55
N PHE A 491 -29.43 -4.27 26.46
CA PHE A 491 -28.18 -4.88 26.02
C PHE A 491 -27.02 -4.48 26.95
N ASP A 492 -25.90 -5.15 26.81
CA ASP A 492 -24.64 -4.90 27.50
C ASP A 492 -24.03 -3.61 26.98
N THR A 493 -23.92 -2.59 27.84
CA THR A 493 -23.55 -1.23 27.43
C THR A 493 -22.19 -0.81 27.93
N ASP A 494 -21.41 -0.18 27.09
CA ASP A 494 -20.20 0.57 27.43
C ASP A 494 -20.46 2.07 27.46
N LEU A 495 -19.85 2.78 28.41
CA LEU A 495 -19.90 4.24 28.54
C LEU A 495 -18.48 4.82 28.56
N VAL A 496 -18.23 5.86 27.75
CA VAL A 496 -16.99 6.63 27.77
C VAL A 496 -17.28 8.12 27.77
N VAL A 497 -16.52 8.89 28.55
CA VAL A 497 -16.59 10.36 28.58
C VAL A 497 -15.27 10.94 28.14
N TYR A 498 -15.33 11.92 27.26
CA TYR A 498 -14.18 12.68 26.81
C TYR A 498 -14.37 14.18 27.09
N GLU A 499 -13.28 14.85 27.47
CA GLU A 499 -13.16 16.30 27.46
C GLU A 499 -12.58 16.75 26.13
N GLY A 500 -13.11 17.83 25.53
CA GLY A 500 -12.62 18.40 24.26
C GLY A 500 -13.65 18.37 23.14
N ASN A 501 -13.17 18.16 21.93
CA ASN A 501 -13.99 18.08 20.70
C ASN A 501 -13.61 16.84 19.88
N CYS A 502 -14.31 16.57 18.80
CA CYS A 502 -14.12 15.34 18.02
C CYS A 502 -12.70 15.19 17.43
N PHE A 503 -11.98 16.28 17.15
CA PHE A 503 -10.61 16.24 16.64
C PHE A 503 -9.53 16.10 17.74
N GLN A 504 -9.83 16.64 18.94
CA GLN A 504 -8.93 16.63 20.09
C GLN A 504 -9.74 16.33 21.34
N LYS A 505 -9.79 15.04 21.70
CA LYS A 505 -10.52 14.55 22.86
C LYS A 505 -9.60 13.82 23.82
N THR A 506 -9.81 14.04 25.11
CA THR A 506 -9.09 13.36 26.20
C THR A 506 -10.10 12.58 27.02
N GLN A 507 -9.94 11.26 27.13
CA GLN A 507 -10.79 10.41 27.95
C GLN A 507 -10.66 10.80 29.43
N VAL A 508 -11.81 10.98 30.09
CA VAL A 508 -11.87 11.35 31.53
C VAL A 508 -12.59 10.31 32.37
N GLY A 509 -13.27 9.34 31.76
CA GLY A 509 -13.88 8.21 32.45
C GLY A 509 -14.48 7.20 31.50
N CYS A 510 -14.57 5.94 31.91
CA CYS A 510 -15.25 4.86 31.19
C CYS A 510 -15.70 3.74 32.15
N ASN A 511 -16.71 3.00 31.76
CA ASN A 511 -17.19 1.81 32.43
C ASN A 511 -17.92 0.90 31.45
N GLY A 512 -17.58 -0.42 31.44
CA GLY A 512 -18.28 -1.44 30.69
C GLY A 512 -19.34 -2.15 31.54
N ASP A 513 -18.90 -2.67 32.72
CA ASP A 513 -19.77 -3.42 33.63
C ASP A 513 -19.87 -2.72 34.98
N SER A 514 -21.06 -2.58 35.52
CA SER A 514 -21.26 -2.13 36.89
C SER A 514 -21.82 -3.25 37.77
N ASP A 515 -21.14 -3.54 38.90
CA ASP A 515 -21.45 -4.66 39.80
C ASP A 515 -22.92 -4.71 40.30
N ASN A 516 -23.61 -3.57 40.28
CA ASN A 516 -24.98 -3.47 40.79
C ASN A 516 -26.03 -3.38 39.69
N CYS A 517 -25.65 -3.50 38.43
CA CYS A 517 -26.53 -3.34 37.26
C CYS A 517 -26.84 -4.71 36.64
N ALA A 518 -28.10 -4.91 36.22
CA ALA A 518 -28.45 -6.11 35.44
C ALA A 518 -27.99 -5.98 33.98
N ASN A 519 -27.81 -7.13 33.31
CA ASN A 519 -27.44 -7.22 31.90
C ASN A 519 -26.12 -6.51 31.55
N PHE A 520 -25.19 -6.46 32.50
CA PHE A 520 -23.88 -5.84 32.32
C PHE A 520 -23.95 -4.36 31.91
N THR A 521 -25.03 -3.67 32.31
CA THR A 521 -25.19 -2.23 31.99
C THR A 521 -24.27 -1.35 32.83
N SER A 522 -23.91 -0.19 32.32
CA SER A 522 -22.83 0.65 32.80
C SER A 522 -23.26 1.75 33.76
N GLU A 523 -22.42 2.09 34.72
CA GLU A 523 -22.50 3.29 35.55
C GLU A 523 -21.11 3.86 35.77
N LEU A 524 -20.89 5.13 35.48
CA LEU A 524 -19.61 5.79 35.70
C LEU A 524 -19.77 7.15 36.37
N THR A 525 -18.71 7.58 37.05
CA THR A 525 -18.56 8.93 37.59
C THR A 525 -17.23 9.51 37.16
N CYS A 526 -17.22 10.78 36.75
CA CYS A 526 -15.99 11.49 36.41
C CYS A 526 -16.05 12.95 36.88
N PRO A 527 -14.88 13.60 37.14
CA PRO A 527 -14.84 15.01 37.50
C PRO A 527 -15.18 15.90 36.31
N VAL A 528 -15.96 16.95 36.54
CA VAL A 528 -16.32 17.95 35.51
C VAL A 528 -16.20 19.36 36.03
N GLN A 529 -16.06 20.33 35.12
CA GLN A 529 -16.00 21.76 35.41
C GLN A 529 -17.18 22.48 34.75
N GLN A 530 -17.85 23.32 35.49
CA GLN A 530 -18.99 24.09 35.02
C GLN A 530 -18.66 24.92 33.78
N GLY A 531 -19.50 24.81 32.75
CA GLY A 531 -19.34 25.48 31.48
C GLY A 531 -18.43 24.75 30.46
N GLN A 532 -17.72 23.72 30.89
CA GLN A 532 -16.87 22.89 30.02
C GLN A 532 -17.74 21.89 29.25
N LYS A 533 -17.38 21.66 27.98
CA LYS A 533 -18.07 20.71 27.09
C LYS A 533 -17.41 19.34 27.19
N TYR A 534 -18.25 18.31 27.30
CA TYR A 534 -17.88 16.90 27.31
C TYR A 534 -18.63 16.15 26.21
N LEU A 535 -17.98 15.13 25.69
CA LEU A 535 -18.57 14.16 24.76
C LEU A 535 -18.82 12.86 25.51
N ILE A 536 -20.01 12.30 25.35
CA ILE A 536 -20.43 11.03 25.96
C ILE A 536 -20.67 10.05 24.83
N ARG A 537 -20.00 8.90 24.89
CA ARG A 537 -20.15 7.80 23.93
C ARG A 537 -20.81 6.62 24.63
N VAL A 538 -21.83 6.04 24.00
CA VAL A 538 -22.58 4.89 24.49
C VAL A 538 -22.64 3.85 23.38
N GLY A 539 -22.21 2.61 23.65
CA GLY A 539 -22.24 1.52 22.67
C GLY A 539 -22.33 0.16 23.33
N GLY A 540 -22.18 -0.89 22.55
CA GLY A 540 -22.21 -2.28 23.02
C GLY A 540 -20.83 -2.88 23.20
N TRP A 541 -20.73 -3.90 24.04
CA TRP A 541 -19.50 -4.61 24.38
C TRP A 541 -18.90 -5.45 23.23
N GLU A 542 -19.74 -6.01 22.36
CA GLU A 542 -19.28 -6.88 21.26
C GLU A 542 -20.07 -6.64 19.97
N SER A 543 -19.54 -7.08 18.85
CA SER A 543 -20.19 -6.99 17.55
C SER A 543 -21.57 -7.67 17.57
N GLY A 544 -22.60 -6.91 17.17
CA GLY A 544 -24.00 -7.34 17.19
C GLY A 544 -24.72 -7.09 18.52
N ASN A 545 -24.05 -6.49 19.50
CA ASN A 545 -24.65 -6.07 20.75
C ASN A 545 -25.13 -4.62 20.63
N SER A 546 -26.40 -4.45 20.29
CA SER A 546 -27.07 -3.15 20.11
C SER A 546 -28.47 -3.18 20.66
N GLY A 547 -29.08 -2.02 20.86
CA GLY A 547 -30.45 -1.92 21.37
C GLY A 547 -30.81 -0.54 21.88
N SER A 548 -31.98 -0.44 22.48
CA SER A 548 -32.51 0.80 23.06
C SER A 548 -32.30 0.86 24.57
N GLY A 549 -32.11 2.06 25.10
CA GLY A 549 -31.91 2.31 26.52
C GLY A 549 -32.24 3.73 26.95
N ILE A 550 -32.03 3.99 28.24
CA ILE A 550 -32.11 5.33 28.85
C ILE A 550 -30.74 5.63 29.47
N LEU A 551 -30.16 6.75 29.09
CA LEU A 551 -28.96 7.31 29.72
C LEU A 551 -29.37 8.35 30.76
N LEU A 552 -29.07 8.08 32.02
CA LEU A 552 -29.22 9.05 33.11
C LEU A 552 -27.98 9.94 33.20
N ILE A 553 -28.17 11.25 33.27
CA ILE A 553 -27.12 12.27 33.37
C ILE A 553 -27.35 13.13 34.61
N GLU A 554 -26.44 13.10 35.56
CA GLU A 554 -26.54 13.87 36.81
C GLU A 554 -25.19 14.57 37.08
N CYS A 555 -25.26 15.87 37.43
CA CYS A 555 -24.07 16.65 37.80
C CYS A 555 -24.27 17.11 39.26
N GLU A 556 -23.36 16.69 40.17
CA GLU A 556 -23.36 16.95 41.60
C GLU A 556 -22.13 17.75 42.09
#